data_c592004ecc6decd1607626bef6d7f030
#
_entry.id   c592004ecc6decd1607626bef6d7f030
#
_cell.length_a   1.000
_cell.length_b   1.000
_cell.length_c   1.000
_cell.angle_alpha   90.00
_cell.angle_beta   90.00
_cell.angle_gamma   90.00
#
_symmetry.space_group_name_H-M   'P 1'
#
loop_
_entity.id
_entity.type
_entity.pdbx_description
1 polymer ?
#
loop_
_entity_poly.entity_id
_entity_poly.type
_entity_poly.pdbx_seq_one_letter_code
_entity_poly.pdbx_strand_id
1 'polypeptide(L)'
;MSALLFGLALTLLFTWFSVFFGLHGAAGDVRRILCYVRVPRTLGALLSGAALGASGYLMQEALHNTLASPSVMGVNAGAGLFALLAALLFPAVTAARFVLAFLGALLSISLVLLIARRAGYSRSVIVLSGVAVSALMGAAVNGLVTFFPHAVADKQAFTLGGFAGLQYDGLFFSAVFILPGLLAGALLGGGIDLFALGDEVAQGLGLSVTRHRLLTMVTATVLAAAAVCIGGLIGFLGLIVPNVLRRFFSGRMSARQMFTLSGLYGSALLVAADFLARRLFYPYELPVGLLLSLLGAPFFIWMLMHRKRGI
;
A
#
# COMPACT_ATOMS: atom_id res chain seq x y z
N MET A 1 8.26 -20.62 12.06
CA MET A 1 9.49 -19.92 12.50
C MET A 1 10.45 -19.67 11.33
N SER A 2 10.74 -20.66 10.50
CA SER A 2 11.64 -20.53 9.33
C SER A 2 11.27 -19.41 8.33
N ALA A 3 9.98 -19.29 7.97
CA ALA A 3 9.51 -18.26 7.03
C ALA A 3 9.69 -16.83 7.55
N LEU A 4 9.50 -16.59 8.85
CA LEU A 4 9.74 -15.28 9.47
C LEU A 4 11.23 -14.93 9.48
N LEU A 5 12.08 -15.89 9.84
CA LEU A 5 13.53 -15.70 9.84
C LEU A 5 14.06 -15.44 8.43
N PHE A 6 13.58 -16.18 7.44
CA PHE A 6 13.96 -15.96 6.04
C PHE A 6 13.49 -14.59 5.52
N GLY A 7 12.24 -14.20 5.82
CA GLY A 7 11.73 -12.87 5.46
C GLY A 7 12.52 -11.74 6.11
N LEU A 8 12.88 -11.90 7.41
CA LEU A 8 13.72 -10.93 8.12
C LEU A 8 15.11 -10.82 7.50
N ALA A 9 15.76 -11.95 7.22
CA ALA A 9 17.08 -11.98 6.57
C ALA A 9 17.04 -11.30 5.20
N LEU A 10 16.02 -11.57 4.41
CA LEU A 10 15.83 -10.95 3.10
C LEU A 10 15.64 -9.43 3.20
N THR A 11 14.81 -8.99 4.16
CA THR A 11 14.57 -7.55 4.40
C THR A 11 15.86 -6.85 4.83
N LEU A 12 16.61 -7.44 5.77
CA LEU A 12 17.88 -6.89 6.22
C LEU A 12 18.92 -6.84 5.08
N LEU A 13 18.99 -7.89 4.27
CA LEU A 13 19.89 -7.96 3.12
C LEU A 13 19.61 -6.82 2.12
N PHE A 14 18.37 -6.67 1.68
CA PHE A 14 18.01 -5.62 0.73
C PHE A 14 18.13 -4.23 1.33
N THR A 15 17.87 -4.05 2.62
CA THR A 15 18.09 -2.79 3.33
C THR A 15 19.58 -2.43 3.33
N TRP A 16 20.43 -3.38 3.62
CA TRP A 16 21.89 -3.19 3.57
C TRP A 16 22.36 -2.78 2.17
N PHE A 17 21.93 -3.51 1.13
CA PHE A 17 22.22 -3.15 -0.26
C PHE A 17 21.69 -1.76 -0.62
N SER A 18 20.47 -1.42 -0.23
CA SER A 18 19.83 -0.14 -0.53
C SER A 18 20.60 1.04 0.07
N VAL A 19 21.14 0.88 1.29
CA VAL A 19 21.85 1.94 2.01
C VAL A 19 23.32 2.03 1.57
N PHE A 20 24.03 0.91 1.49
CA PHE A 20 25.51 0.93 1.40
C PHE A 20 26.06 0.67 0.00
N PHE A 21 25.32 0.02 -0.90
CA PHE A 21 25.85 -0.35 -2.20
C PHE A 21 26.12 0.87 -3.10
N GLY A 22 27.34 0.93 -3.68
CA GLY A 22 27.73 1.98 -4.65
C GLY A 22 28.01 3.34 -4.03
N LEU A 23 28.48 3.40 -2.79
CA LEU A 23 28.99 4.62 -2.15
C LEU A 23 30.42 4.97 -2.58
N HIS A 24 31.19 3.99 -3.07
CA HIS A 24 32.62 4.14 -3.39
C HIS A 24 32.94 5.08 -4.56
N GLY A 25 31.94 5.62 -5.28
CA GLY A 25 32.11 6.58 -6.38
C GLY A 25 31.46 7.94 -6.14
N ALA A 26 30.94 8.21 -4.94
CA ALA A 26 30.29 9.47 -4.64
C ALA A 26 31.33 10.58 -4.45
N ALA A 27 31.46 11.46 -5.45
CA ALA A 27 32.20 12.71 -5.31
C ALA A 27 31.37 13.66 -4.41
N GLY A 28 31.59 13.62 -3.10
CA GLY A 28 30.88 14.46 -2.15
C GLY A 28 30.90 13.93 -0.72
N ASP A 29 30.17 14.62 0.18
CA ASP A 29 30.04 14.21 1.57
C ASP A 29 29.18 12.93 1.69
N VAL A 30 29.84 11.77 1.73
CA VAL A 30 29.23 10.43 1.83
C VAL A 30 28.27 10.37 3.02
N ARG A 31 28.61 11.02 4.15
CA ARG A 31 27.73 11.06 5.33
C ARG A 31 26.43 11.79 5.06
N ARG A 32 26.48 12.90 4.32
CA ARG A 32 25.28 13.67 3.92
C ARG A 32 24.37 12.86 3.01
N ILE A 33 24.94 12.20 2.00
CA ILE A 33 24.17 11.33 1.09
C ILE A 33 23.53 10.18 1.87
N LEU A 34 24.26 9.55 2.78
CA LEU A 34 23.71 8.47 3.60
C LEU A 34 22.56 8.96 4.47
N CYS A 35 22.78 9.99 5.30
CA CYS A 35 21.80 10.39 6.32
C CYS A 35 20.59 11.11 5.73
N TYR A 36 20.75 11.92 4.69
CA TYR A 36 19.65 12.77 4.20
C TYR A 36 18.98 12.26 2.91
N VAL A 37 19.59 11.29 2.20
CA VAL A 37 19.02 10.76 0.96
C VAL A 37 18.72 9.28 1.09
N ARG A 38 19.71 8.44 1.42
CA ARG A 38 19.54 6.98 1.37
C ARG A 38 18.74 6.41 2.54
N VAL A 39 19.05 6.85 3.76
CA VAL A 39 18.38 6.34 4.96
C VAL A 39 16.88 6.70 4.96
N PRO A 40 16.44 7.97 4.78
CA PRO A 40 15.01 8.29 4.73
C PRO A 40 14.28 7.54 3.60
N ARG A 41 14.89 7.45 2.42
CA ARG A 41 14.35 6.73 1.28
C ARG A 41 14.15 5.24 1.56
N THR A 42 15.15 4.58 2.12
CA THR A 42 15.09 3.15 2.45
C THR A 42 14.09 2.87 3.57
N LEU A 43 14.05 3.72 4.61
CA LEU A 43 13.05 3.62 5.67
C LEU A 43 11.63 3.86 5.14
N GLY A 44 11.45 4.81 4.22
CA GLY A 44 10.17 5.04 3.54
C GLY A 44 9.72 3.80 2.75
N ALA A 45 10.63 3.18 2.01
CA ALA A 45 10.35 1.94 1.29
C ALA A 45 10.02 0.77 2.24
N LEU A 46 10.74 0.63 3.37
CA LEU A 46 10.46 -0.37 4.40
C LEU A 46 9.05 -0.21 4.98
N LEU A 47 8.73 0.99 5.46
CA LEU A 47 7.44 1.29 6.09
C LEU A 47 6.28 1.16 5.10
N SER A 48 6.42 1.73 3.90
CA SER A 48 5.38 1.63 2.87
C SER A 48 5.19 0.20 2.39
N GLY A 49 6.28 -0.57 2.27
CA GLY A 49 6.22 -1.98 1.90
C GLY A 49 5.48 -2.82 2.94
N ALA A 50 5.80 -2.62 4.23
CA ALA A 50 5.07 -3.25 5.34
C ALA A 50 3.59 -2.90 5.31
N ALA A 51 3.28 -1.62 5.20
CA ALA A 51 1.90 -1.12 5.21
C ALA A 51 1.09 -1.63 4.01
N LEU A 52 1.63 -1.57 2.78
CA LEU A 52 0.93 -2.02 1.57
C LEU A 52 0.76 -3.55 1.54
N GLY A 53 1.78 -4.31 1.94
CA GLY A 53 1.68 -5.77 2.02
C GLY A 53 0.64 -6.23 3.05
N ALA A 54 0.69 -5.65 4.25
CA ALA A 54 -0.25 -5.92 5.34
C ALA A 54 -1.68 -5.46 4.98
N SER A 55 -1.85 -4.25 4.42
CA SER A 55 -3.15 -3.73 4.03
C SER A 55 -3.80 -4.55 2.92
N GLY A 56 -3.00 -5.03 1.95
CA GLY A 56 -3.46 -5.94 0.90
C GLY A 56 -4.02 -7.23 1.48
N TYR A 57 -3.32 -7.86 2.41
CA TYR A 57 -3.80 -9.05 3.11
C TYR A 57 -5.13 -8.79 3.84
N LEU A 58 -5.20 -7.73 4.66
CA LEU A 58 -6.43 -7.38 5.38
C LEU A 58 -7.62 -7.15 4.45
N MET A 59 -7.40 -6.44 3.33
CA MET A 59 -8.46 -6.16 2.37
C MET A 59 -8.96 -7.42 1.69
N GLN A 60 -8.05 -8.34 1.35
CA GLN A 60 -8.40 -9.63 0.74
C GLN A 60 -9.22 -10.51 1.68
N GLU A 61 -8.87 -10.54 2.97
CA GLU A 61 -9.65 -11.27 3.99
C GLU A 61 -11.01 -10.63 4.25
N ALA A 62 -11.08 -9.31 4.42
CA ALA A 62 -12.33 -8.60 4.67
C ALA A 62 -13.35 -8.81 3.56
N LEU A 63 -12.91 -8.89 2.30
CA LEU A 63 -13.76 -9.06 1.13
C LEU A 63 -13.85 -10.52 0.64
N HIS A 64 -13.14 -11.46 1.28
CA HIS A 64 -12.96 -12.84 0.81
C HIS A 64 -12.64 -12.91 -0.68
N ASN A 65 -11.80 -12.00 -1.13
CA ASN A 65 -11.42 -11.87 -2.52
C ASN A 65 -9.91 -11.62 -2.62
N THR A 66 -9.20 -12.59 -3.14
CA THR A 66 -7.74 -12.52 -3.34
C THR A 66 -7.29 -11.44 -4.31
N LEU A 67 -8.22 -10.84 -5.06
CA LEU A 67 -7.98 -9.74 -6.01
C LEU A 67 -8.29 -8.37 -5.39
N ALA A 68 -8.79 -8.33 -4.15
CA ALA A 68 -9.08 -7.08 -3.47
C ALA A 68 -7.79 -6.39 -3.04
N SER A 69 -7.75 -5.08 -3.21
CA SER A 69 -6.67 -4.22 -2.73
C SER A 69 -7.23 -2.84 -2.37
N PRO A 70 -6.55 -2.08 -1.51
CA PRO A 70 -6.97 -0.72 -1.17
C PRO A 70 -7.10 0.21 -2.39
N SER A 71 -6.28 -0.02 -3.42
CA SER A 71 -6.34 0.77 -4.66
C SER A 71 -7.67 0.62 -5.40
N VAL A 72 -8.25 -0.59 -5.43
CA VAL A 72 -9.57 -0.84 -6.04
C VAL A 72 -10.69 -0.18 -5.26
N MET A 73 -10.50 0.05 -3.96
CA MET A 73 -11.47 0.70 -3.07
C MET A 73 -11.44 2.24 -3.14
N GLY A 74 -10.73 2.82 -4.08
CA GLY A 74 -10.68 4.27 -4.28
C GLY A 74 -9.70 5.02 -3.40
N VAL A 75 -8.97 4.35 -2.51
CA VAL A 75 -7.99 4.97 -1.59
C VAL A 75 -6.96 5.79 -2.36
N ASN A 76 -6.41 5.23 -3.43
CA ASN A 76 -5.41 5.89 -4.28
C ASN A 76 -5.98 7.11 -5.01
N ALA A 77 -7.22 7.01 -5.52
CA ALA A 77 -7.86 8.10 -6.24
C ALA A 77 -8.17 9.30 -5.32
N GLY A 78 -8.66 9.02 -4.11
CA GLY A 78 -8.86 10.05 -3.09
C GLY A 78 -7.56 10.69 -2.64
N ALA A 79 -6.53 9.89 -2.35
CA ALA A 79 -5.20 10.41 -2.01
C ALA A 79 -4.64 11.30 -3.13
N GLY A 80 -4.74 10.87 -4.39
CA GLY A 80 -4.25 11.62 -5.55
C GLY A 80 -4.97 12.95 -5.76
N LEU A 81 -6.30 12.97 -5.64
CA LEU A 81 -7.08 14.20 -5.74
C LEU A 81 -6.65 15.22 -4.68
N PHE A 82 -6.57 14.79 -3.43
CA PHE A 82 -6.26 15.70 -2.33
C PHE A 82 -4.76 16.06 -2.26
N ALA A 83 -3.86 15.20 -2.72
CA ALA A 83 -2.45 15.58 -2.92
C ALA A 83 -2.30 16.68 -3.97
N LEU A 84 -3.07 16.59 -5.08
CA LEU A 84 -3.09 17.62 -6.12
C LEU A 84 -3.70 18.93 -5.61
N LEU A 85 -4.80 18.86 -4.86
CA LEU A 85 -5.39 20.03 -4.20
C LEU A 85 -4.41 20.69 -3.23
N ALA A 86 -3.66 19.90 -2.46
CA ALA A 86 -2.62 20.41 -1.57
C ALA A 86 -1.51 21.14 -2.32
N ALA A 87 -1.05 20.59 -3.45
CA ALA A 87 -0.03 21.22 -4.28
C ALA A 87 -0.50 22.56 -4.87
N LEU A 88 -1.78 22.66 -5.23
CA LEU A 88 -2.38 23.87 -5.78
C LEU A 88 -2.66 24.94 -4.71
N LEU A 89 -3.21 24.55 -3.56
CA LEU A 89 -3.65 25.50 -2.53
C LEU A 89 -2.53 25.87 -1.56
N PHE A 90 -1.59 24.96 -1.29
CA PHE A 90 -0.53 25.11 -0.30
C PHE A 90 0.85 24.68 -0.87
N PRO A 91 1.33 25.30 -1.97
CA PRO A 91 2.56 24.84 -2.66
C PRO A 91 3.81 24.91 -1.77
N ALA A 92 3.86 25.86 -0.83
CA ALA A 92 4.99 26.05 0.06
C ALA A 92 4.97 25.14 1.31
N VAL A 93 3.86 24.43 1.58
CA VAL A 93 3.66 23.64 2.82
C VAL A 93 3.70 22.15 2.51
N THR A 94 4.89 21.55 2.56
CA THR A 94 5.08 20.11 2.29
C THR A 94 4.21 19.22 3.17
N ALA A 95 4.04 19.57 4.46
CA ALA A 95 3.18 18.83 5.38
C ALA A 95 1.70 18.79 4.93
N ALA A 96 1.22 19.82 4.26
CA ALA A 96 -0.15 19.85 3.74
C ALA A 96 -0.40 18.73 2.72
N ARG A 97 0.60 18.38 1.92
CA ARG A 97 0.49 17.27 0.94
C ARG A 97 0.25 15.94 1.64
N PHE A 98 0.98 15.64 2.69
CA PHE A 98 0.81 14.41 3.46
C PHE A 98 -0.55 14.35 4.15
N VAL A 99 -0.92 15.41 4.86
CA VAL A 99 -2.19 15.48 5.60
C VAL A 99 -3.38 15.40 4.67
N LEU A 100 -3.41 16.20 3.60
CA LEU A 100 -4.54 16.21 2.68
C LEU A 100 -4.63 14.91 1.88
N ALA A 101 -3.52 14.34 1.40
CA ALA A 101 -3.55 13.03 0.74
C ALA A 101 -4.11 11.93 1.65
N PHE A 102 -3.71 11.93 2.93
CA PHE A 102 -4.24 11.00 3.92
C PHE A 102 -5.74 11.18 4.15
N LEU A 103 -6.20 12.42 4.36
CA LEU A 103 -7.62 12.74 4.51
C LEU A 103 -8.43 12.38 3.26
N GLY A 104 -7.89 12.63 2.07
CA GLY A 104 -8.52 12.26 0.81
C GLY A 104 -8.70 10.75 0.65
N ALA A 105 -7.71 9.96 1.06
CA ALA A 105 -7.80 8.51 1.10
C ALA A 105 -8.90 8.03 2.06
N LEU A 106 -8.94 8.61 3.29
CA LEU A 106 -9.97 8.30 4.27
C LEU A 106 -11.36 8.75 3.82
N LEU A 107 -11.49 9.90 3.19
CA LEU A 107 -12.75 10.37 2.62
C LEU A 107 -13.26 9.42 1.55
N SER A 108 -12.39 8.97 0.66
CA SER A 108 -12.75 8.03 -0.41
C SER A 108 -13.35 6.74 0.14
N ILE A 109 -12.68 6.09 1.11
CA ILE A 109 -13.22 4.87 1.71
C ILE A 109 -14.49 5.14 2.52
N SER A 110 -14.59 6.28 3.18
CA SER A 110 -15.79 6.66 3.92
C SER A 110 -17.00 6.79 3.00
N LEU A 111 -16.83 7.36 1.81
CA LEU A 111 -17.86 7.43 0.77
C LEU A 111 -18.25 6.04 0.28
N VAL A 112 -17.26 5.16 0.01
CA VAL A 112 -17.51 3.77 -0.39
C VAL A 112 -18.34 3.03 0.67
N LEU A 113 -17.96 3.14 1.94
CA LEU A 113 -18.66 2.49 3.04
C LEU A 113 -20.07 3.07 3.26
N LEU A 114 -20.24 4.38 3.07
CA LEU A 114 -21.56 5.04 3.16
C LEU A 114 -22.50 4.55 2.08
N ILE A 115 -22.03 4.47 0.83
CA ILE A 115 -22.79 3.92 -0.30
C ILE A 115 -23.15 2.46 -0.03
N ALA A 116 -22.15 1.65 0.37
CA ALA A 116 -22.35 0.24 0.67
C ALA A 116 -23.38 0.02 1.79
N ARG A 117 -23.33 0.85 2.84
CA ARG A 117 -24.30 0.79 3.94
C ARG A 117 -25.74 1.00 3.47
N ARG A 118 -25.96 1.94 2.54
CA ARG A 118 -27.29 2.22 1.98
C ARG A 118 -27.76 1.16 0.98
N ALA A 119 -26.85 0.51 0.28
CA ALA A 119 -27.14 -0.45 -0.79
C ALA A 119 -27.10 -1.92 -0.33
N GLY A 120 -27.11 -2.21 0.99
CA GLY A 120 -27.22 -3.57 1.53
C GLY A 120 -25.91 -4.25 1.94
N TYR A 121 -24.78 -3.53 1.99
CA TYR A 121 -23.50 -3.96 2.56
C TYR A 121 -22.91 -5.29 2.04
N SER A 122 -23.24 -5.65 0.78
CA SER A 122 -22.69 -6.84 0.14
C SER A 122 -21.25 -6.59 -0.36
N ARG A 123 -20.46 -7.64 -0.50
CA ARG A 123 -19.08 -7.56 -1.01
C ARG A 123 -19.02 -6.95 -2.41
N SER A 124 -19.95 -7.32 -3.28
CA SER A 124 -20.04 -6.79 -4.65
C SER A 124 -20.37 -5.30 -4.66
N VAL A 125 -21.29 -4.86 -3.80
CA VAL A 125 -21.65 -3.45 -3.65
C VAL A 125 -20.44 -2.63 -3.17
N ILE A 126 -19.67 -3.12 -2.23
CA ILE A 126 -18.47 -2.45 -1.75
C ILE A 126 -17.46 -2.24 -2.90
N VAL A 127 -17.16 -3.29 -3.66
CA VAL A 127 -16.22 -3.21 -4.80
C VAL A 127 -16.74 -2.25 -5.88
N LEU A 128 -18.01 -2.35 -6.25
CA LEU A 128 -18.62 -1.48 -7.27
C LEU A 128 -18.64 -0.01 -6.82
N SER A 129 -18.95 0.24 -5.55
CA SER A 129 -18.85 1.58 -4.96
C SER A 129 -17.43 2.12 -5.01
N GLY A 130 -16.40 1.28 -4.77
CA GLY A 130 -15.01 1.65 -4.89
C GLY A 130 -14.65 2.09 -6.30
N VAL A 131 -15.08 1.36 -7.31
CA VAL A 131 -14.88 1.73 -8.73
C VAL A 131 -15.57 3.04 -9.06
N ALA A 132 -16.82 3.25 -8.62
CA ALA A 132 -17.57 4.47 -8.87
C ALA A 132 -16.92 5.70 -8.20
N VAL A 133 -16.50 5.56 -6.92
CA VAL A 133 -15.77 6.64 -6.21
C VAL A 133 -14.43 6.92 -6.86
N SER A 134 -13.70 5.89 -7.29
CA SER A 134 -12.43 6.07 -8.02
C SER A 134 -12.62 6.84 -9.33
N ALA A 135 -13.68 6.52 -10.08
CA ALA A 135 -14.00 7.23 -11.32
C ALA A 135 -14.36 8.70 -11.06
N LEU A 136 -15.16 8.97 -10.02
CA LEU A 136 -15.52 10.33 -9.62
C LEU A 136 -14.29 11.16 -9.23
N MET A 137 -13.42 10.61 -8.36
CA MET A 137 -12.19 11.28 -7.94
C MET A 137 -11.23 11.47 -9.12
N GLY A 138 -11.13 10.49 -10.02
CA GLY A 138 -10.33 10.58 -11.24
C GLY A 138 -10.84 11.66 -12.20
N ALA A 139 -12.14 11.80 -12.38
CA ALA A 139 -12.75 12.87 -13.15
C ALA A 139 -12.44 14.25 -12.55
N ALA A 140 -12.52 14.38 -11.21
CA ALA A 140 -12.14 15.62 -10.53
C ALA A 140 -10.66 15.97 -10.72
N VAL A 141 -9.74 14.97 -10.64
CA VAL A 141 -8.31 15.16 -10.95
C VAL A 141 -8.11 15.66 -12.37
N ASN A 142 -8.79 15.05 -13.35
CA ASN A 142 -8.67 15.46 -14.75
C ASN A 142 -9.23 16.87 -14.99
N GLY A 143 -10.34 17.22 -14.33
CA GLY A 143 -10.89 18.58 -14.33
C GLY A 143 -9.88 19.59 -13.80
N LEU A 144 -9.29 19.34 -12.61
CA LEU A 144 -8.27 20.22 -12.04
C LEU A 144 -7.07 20.42 -12.97
N VAL A 145 -6.56 19.34 -13.57
CA VAL A 145 -5.43 19.43 -14.52
C VAL A 145 -5.79 20.21 -15.79
N THR A 146 -7.05 20.15 -16.23
CA THR A 146 -7.52 20.94 -17.38
C THR A 146 -7.54 22.44 -17.07
N PHE A 147 -8.01 22.83 -15.89
CA PHE A 147 -8.03 24.24 -15.46
C PHE A 147 -6.67 24.77 -14.99
N PHE A 148 -5.84 23.88 -14.45
CA PHE A 148 -4.50 24.21 -13.92
C PHE A 148 -3.42 23.33 -14.57
N PRO A 149 -3.02 23.61 -15.83
CA PRO A 149 -2.06 22.77 -16.57
C PRO A 149 -0.70 22.59 -15.90
N HIS A 150 -0.26 23.56 -15.07
CA HIS A 150 0.98 23.46 -14.31
C HIS A 150 0.96 22.34 -13.25
N ALA A 151 -0.22 21.86 -12.85
CA ALA A 151 -0.38 20.74 -11.93
C ALA A 151 -0.09 19.36 -12.57
N VAL A 152 0.17 19.28 -13.86
CA VAL A 152 0.47 18.03 -14.58
C VAL A 152 1.71 17.33 -13.99
N ALA A 153 2.76 18.09 -13.68
CA ALA A 153 4.00 17.55 -13.13
C ALA A 153 3.78 16.91 -11.73
N ASP A 154 3.03 17.58 -10.85
CA ASP A 154 2.69 17.07 -9.52
C ASP A 154 1.82 15.81 -9.63
N LYS A 155 0.83 15.79 -10.52
CA LYS A 155 0.02 14.61 -10.82
C LYS A 155 0.89 13.45 -11.29
N GLN A 156 1.81 13.69 -12.24
CA GLN A 156 2.70 12.66 -12.77
C GLN A 156 3.62 12.09 -11.70
N ALA A 157 4.27 12.95 -10.92
CA ALA A 157 5.15 12.53 -9.83
C ALA A 157 4.42 11.64 -8.82
N PHE A 158 3.19 12.02 -8.42
CA PHE A 158 2.36 11.22 -7.52
C PHE A 158 1.93 9.89 -8.16
N THR A 159 1.53 9.90 -9.43
CA THR A 159 1.03 8.71 -10.15
C THR A 159 2.13 7.68 -10.41
N LEU A 160 3.34 8.13 -10.71
CA LEU A 160 4.48 7.25 -10.96
C LEU A 160 4.97 6.56 -9.67
N GLY A 161 4.81 7.22 -8.53
CA GLY A 161 5.20 6.71 -7.23
C GLY A 161 6.70 6.47 -7.05
N GLY A 162 7.22 6.82 -5.88
CA GLY A 162 8.63 6.64 -5.56
C GLY A 162 9.01 7.38 -4.28
N PHE A 163 10.24 7.17 -3.85
CA PHE A 163 10.76 7.75 -2.60
C PHE A 163 11.87 8.78 -2.85
N ALA A 164 12.02 9.25 -4.10
CA ALA A 164 12.98 10.30 -4.44
C ALA A 164 12.61 11.60 -3.71
N GLY A 165 13.58 12.19 -2.99
CA GLY A 165 13.35 13.44 -2.24
C GLY A 165 12.54 13.28 -0.95
N LEU A 166 12.27 12.06 -0.48
CA LEU A 166 11.60 11.84 0.80
C LEU A 166 12.48 12.33 1.95
N GLN A 167 11.90 13.20 2.79
CA GLN A 167 12.52 13.76 3.99
C GLN A 167 11.96 13.10 5.26
N TYR A 168 12.64 13.32 6.39
CA TYR A 168 12.25 12.75 7.69
C TYR A 168 10.87 13.17 8.16
N ASP A 169 10.40 14.39 7.81
CA ASP A 169 9.07 14.87 8.19
C ASP A 169 7.96 13.99 7.63
N GLY A 170 8.03 13.65 6.33
CA GLY A 170 7.09 12.73 5.70
C GLY A 170 7.17 11.32 6.27
N LEU A 171 8.40 10.86 6.54
CA LEU A 171 8.64 9.57 7.17
C LEU A 171 7.98 9.49 8.55
N PHE A 172 8.20 10.51 9.39
CA PHE A 172 7.61 10.59 10.74
C PHE A 172 6.09 10.61 10.68
N PHE A 173 5.52 11.46 9.82
CA PHE A 173 4.07 11.51 9.61
C PHE A 173 3.48 10.13 9.30
N SER A 174 4.07 9.42 8.33
CA SER A 174 3.57 8.10 7.95
C SER A 174 3.81 7.04 9.02
N ALA A 175 4.92 7.08 9.73
CA ALA A 175 5.23 6.14 10.80
C ALA A 175 4.20 6.22 11.94
N VAL A 176 3.72 7.43 12.28
CA VAL A 176 2.67 7.66 13.31
C VAL A 176 1.37 6.90 12.98
N PHE A 177 1.04 6.68 11.70
CA PHE A 177 -0.15 5.93 11.30
C PHE A 177 0.16 4.46 10.96
N ILE A 178 1.33 4.18 10.38
CA ILE A 178 1.69 2.82 9.96
C ILE A 178 1.92 1.92 11.19
N LEU A 179 2.69 2.37 12.18
CA LEU A 179 3.04 1.53 13.32
C LEU A 179 1.80 1.13 14.16
N PRO A 180 0.90 2.06 14.57
CA PRO A 180 -0.34 1.68 15.22
C PRO A 180 -1.27 0.86 14.32
N GLY A 181 -1.30 1.14 13.01
CA GLY A 181 -2.08 0.37 12.04
C GLY A 181 -1.62 -1.08 11.92
N LEU A 182 -0.30 -1.33 11.92
CA LEU A 182 0.27 -2.68 11.95
C LEU A 182 -0.08 -3.40 13.26
N LEU A 183 -0.02 -2.71 14.39
CA LEU A 183 -0.42 -3.28 15.68
C LEU A 183 -1.92 -3.63 15.68
N ALA A 184 -2.78 -2.71 15.24
CA ALA A 184 -4.21 -2.93 15.13
C ALA A 184 -4.55 -4.12 14.21
N GLY A 185 -3.90 -4.20 13.03
CA GLY A 185 -4.08 -5.32 12.11
C GLY A 185 -3.66 -6.67 12.71
N ALA A 186 -2.57 -6.71 13.49
CA ALA A 186 -2.14 -7.91 14.19
C ALA A 186 -3.14 -8.36 15.29
N LEU A 187 -3.79 -7.39 15.96
CA LEU A 187 -4.83 -7.66 16.96
C LEU A 187 -6.13 -8.19 16.33
N LEU A 188 -6.45 -7.78 15.10
CA LEU A 188 -7.62 -8.26 14.35
C LEU A 188 -7.46 -9.71 13.85
N GLY A 189 -6.25 -10.27 13.87
CA GLY A 189 -5.94 -11.60 13.31
C GLY A 189 -6.85 -12.72 13.81
N GLY A 190 -7.18 -12.76 15.11
CA GLY A 190 -8.05 -13.81 15.67
C GLY A 190 -9.47 -13.81 15.06
N GLY A 191 -10.04 -12.64 14.80
CA GLY A 191 -11.34 -12.54 14.13
C GLY A 191 -11.27 -12.85 12.63
N ILE A 192 -10.12 -12.60 12.00
CA ILE A 192 -9.89 -12.96 10.59
C ILE A 192 -9.83 -14.48 10.43
N ASP A 193 -9.23 -15.21 11.37
CA ASP A 193 -9.24 -16.68 11.36
C ASP A 193 -10.68 -17.22 11.38
N LEU A 194 -11.60 -16.57 12.12
CA LEU A 194 -13.01 -16.95 12.14
C LEU A 194 -13.71 -16.66 10.82
N PHE A 195 -13.33 -15.60 10.07
CA PHE A 195 -13.88 -15.35 8.74
C PHE A 195 -13.60 -16.48 7.74
N ALA A 196 -12.48 -17.19 7.89
CA ALA A 196 -12.14 -18.32 7.03
C ALA A 196 -13.14 -19.47 7.15
N LEU A 197 -13.88 -19.56 8.26
CA LEU A 197 -14.92 -20.56 8.51
C LEU A 197 -16.27 -20.21 7.88
N GLY A 198 -16.41 -18.98 7.35
CA GLY A 198 -17.64 -18.43 6.80
C GLY A 198 -18.38 -17.52 7.78
N ASP A 199 -19.17 -16.58 7.21
CA ASP A 199 -19.84 -15.52 7.96
C ASP A 199 -20.85 -16.07 8.98
N GLU A 200 -21.60 -17.12 8.63
CA GLU A 200 -22.61 -17.74 9.49
C GLU A 200 -21.98 -18.45 10.69
N VAL A 201 -20.91 -19.20 10.45
CA VAL A 201 -20.15 -19.90 11.51
C VAL A 201 -19.48 -18.90 12.44
N ALA A 202 -18.87 -17.85 11.90
CA ALA A 202 -18.23 -16.79 12.68
C ALA A 202 -19.26 -16.06 13.59
N GLN A 203 -20.49 -15.81 13.10
CA GLN A 203 -21.57 -15.25 13.90
C GLN A 203 -22.00 -16.20 15.01
N GLY A 204 -22.16 -17.49 14.70
CA GLY A 204 -22.51 -18.52 15.69
C GLY A 204 -21.48 -18.65 16.82
N LEU A 205 -20.19 -18.33 16.54
CA LEU A 205 -19.10 -18.26 17.50
C LEU A 205 -19.02 -16.91 18.26
N GLY A 206 -20.00 -16.01 18.06
CA GLY A 206 -20.12 -14.73 18.77
C GLY A 206 -19.36 -13.57 18.14
N LEU A 207 -18.78 -13.72 16.91
CA LEU A 207 -18.12 -12.62 16.22
C LEU A 207 -19.16 -11.70 15.57
N SER A 208 -19.12 -10.40 15.87
CA SER A 208 -19.88 -9.40 15.10
C SER A 208 -19.21 -9.16 13.74
N VAL A 209 -19.52 -10.00 12.74
CA VAL A 209 -18.88 -10.04 11.41
C VAL A 209 -18.84 -8.67 10.74
N THR A 210 -19.96 -7.95 10.72
CA THR A 210 -20.04 -6.62 10.09
C THR A 210 -19.10 -5.62 10.74
N ARG A 211 -19.05 -5.57 12.08
CA ARG A 211 -18.17 -4.67 12.82
C ARG A 211 -16.69 -5.03 12.61
N HIS A 212 -16.38 -6.32 12.68
CA HIS A 212 -14.99 -6.79 12.51
C HIS A 212 -14.50 -6.56 11.08
N ARG A 213 -15.34 -6.81 10.07
CA ARG A 213 -15.04 -6.50 8.66
C ARG A 213 -14.77 -5.01 8.46
N LEU A 214 -15.60 -4.14 9.04
CA LEU A 214 -15.42 -2.70 8.97
C LEU A 214 -14.08 -2.27 9.57
N LEU A 215 -13.76 -2.75 10.77
CA LEU A 215 -12.48 -2.45 11.43
C LEU A 215 -11.29 -2.93 10.60
N THR A 216 -11.37 -4.12 10.01
CA THR A 216 -10.33 -4.67 9.13
C THR A 216 -10.13 -3.80 7.89
N MET A 217 -11.21 -3.35 7.25
CA MET A 217 -11.16 -2.46 6.08
C MET A 217 -10.62 -1.08 6.41
N VAL A 218 -11.03 -0.50 7.53
CA VAL A 218 -10.53 0.81 8.01
C VAL A 218 -9.03 0.72 8.31
N THR A 219 -8.59 -0.32 9.03
CA THR A 219 -7.16 -0.54 9.33
C THR A 219 -6.35 -0.72 8.05
N ALA A 220 -6.84 -1.51 7.08
CA ALA A 220 -6.20 -1.67 5.78
C ALA A 220 -6.09 -0.33 5.04
N THR A 221 -7.12 0.50 5.11
CA THR A 221 -7.14 1.82 4.46
C THR A 221 -6.15 2.78 5.11
N VAL A 222 -6.11 2.84 6.44
CA VAL A 222 -5.15 3.69 7.18
C VAL A 222 -3.71 3.33 6.80
N LEU A 223 -3.38 2.04 6.77
CA LEU A 223 -2.07 1.55 6.35
C LEU A 223 -1.75 1.95 4.90
N ALA A 224 -2.67 1.73 3.97
CA ALA A 224 -2.48 2.08 2.56
C ALA A 224 -2.37 3.59 2.36
N ALA A 225 -3.24 4.38 3.01
CA ALA A 225 -3.23 5.84 2.93
C ALA A 225 -1.90 6.42 3.40
N ALA A 226 -1.40 5.94 4.56
CA ALA A 226 -0.12 6.40 5.11
C ALA A 226 1.07 6.04 4.21
N ALA A 227 1.04 4.87 3.55
CA ALA A 227 2.07 4.49 2.58
C ALA A 227 2.02 5.35 1.31
N VAL A 228 0.80 5.60 0.78
CA VAL A 228 0.59 6.41 -0.43
C VAL A 228 1.00 7.87 -0.23
N CYS A 229 0.85 8.41 0.98
CA CYS A 229 1.26 9.79 1.28
C CYS A 229 2.74 10.04 1.03
N ILE A 230 3.62 9.08 1.31
CA ILE A 230 5.08 9.24 1.14
C ILE A 230 5.62 8.60 -0.13
N GLY A 231 5.00 7.53 -0.60
CA GLY A 231 5.45 6.78 -1.77
C GLY A 231 4.69 7.08 -3.07
N GLY A 232 3.60 7.87 -3.02
CA GLY A 232 2.70 8.01 -4.16
C GLY A 232 1.99 6.70 -4.50
N LEU A 233 1.54 6.55 -5.75
CA LEU A 233 0.81 5.36 -6.17
C LEU A 233 1.77 4.18 -6.41
N ILE A 234 1.85 3.28 -5.44
CA ILE A 234 2.58 2.02 -5.56
C ILE A 234 1.56 0.90 -5.71
N GLY A 235 1.39 0.42 -6.95
CA GLY A 235 0.44 -0.63 -7.29
C GLY A 235 0.99 -2.04 -7.07
N PHE A 236 0.10 -3.03 -7.15
CA PHE A 236 0.36 -4.48 -7.17
C PHE A 236 1.00 -5.09 -5.91
N LEU A 237 1.76 -4.37 -5.09
CA LEU A 237 2.47 -4.94 -3.94
C LEU A 237 1.50 -5.64 -2.96
N GLY A 238 0.39 -4.98 -2.60
CA GLY A 238 -0.66 -5.55 -1.75
C GLY A 238 -1.44 -6.70 -2.40
N LEU A 239 -1.32 -6.89 -3.72
CA LEU A 239 -1.87 -8.06 -4.42
C LEU A 239 -0.84 -9.19 -4.50
N ILE A 240 0.38 -8.89 -4.90
CA ILE A 240 1.42 -9.89 -5.15
C ILE A 240 1.79 -10.62 -3.86
N VAL A 241 2.17 -9.88 -2.82
CA VAL A 241 2.77 -10.45 -1.61
C VAL A 241 1.84 -11.44 -0.91
N PRO A 242 0.59 -11.10 -0.55
CA PRO A 242 -0.29 -12.06 0.13
C PRO A 242 -0.61 -13.28 -0.74
N ASN A 243 -0.77 -13.10 -2.06
CA ASN A 243 -1.08 -14.21 -2.97
C ASN A 243 0.10 -15.17 -3.14
N VAL A 244 1.34 -14.65 -3.23
CA VAL A 244 2.55 -15.48 -3.24
C VAL A 244 2.66 -16.26 -1.93
N LEU A 245 2.48 -15.61 -0.79
CA LEU A 245 2.56 -16.27 0.52
C LEU A 245 1.49 -17.36 0.67
N ARG A 246 0.25 -17.13 0.25
CA ARG A 246 -0.79 -18.16 0.27
C ARG A 246 -0.42 -19.38 -0.57
N ARG A 247 0.23 -19.18 -1.73
CA ARG A 247 0.66 -20.29 -2.58
C ARG A 247 1.70 -21.20 -1.90
N PHE A 248 2.60 -20.61 -1.11
CA PHE A 248 3.65 -21.37 -0.41
C PHE A 248 3.21 -21.91 0.96
N PHE A 249 2.29 -21.22 1.65
CA PHE A 249 1.96 -21.48 3.05
C PHE A 249 0.47 -21.76 3.31
N SER A 250 -0.32 -22.02 2.27
CA SER A 250 -1.77 -22.26 2.38
C SER A 250 -2.09 -23.34 3.42
N GLY A 251 -3.04 -23.02 4.33
CA GLY A 251 -3.52 -23.94 5.35
C GLY A 251 -2.56 -24.25 6.51
N ARG A 252 -1.38 -23.62 6.54
CA ARG A 252 -0.34 -23.89 7.58
C ARG A 252 -0.12 -22.77 8.57
N MET A 253 -0.75 -21.62 8.37
CA MET A 253 -0.50 -20.42 9.17
C MET A 253 -1.79 -19.73 9.59
N SER A 254 -1.78 -19.15 10.81
CA SER A 254 -2.87 -18.29 11.28
C SER A 254 -2.91 -16.96 10.52
N ALA A 255 -4.06 -16.28 10.57
CA ALA A 255 -4.23 -14.96 9.94
C ALA A 255 -3.20 -13.95 10.48
N ARG A 256 -2.90 -13.98 11.78
CA ARG A 256 -1.86 -13.11 12.37
C ARG A 256 -0.48 -13.37 11.76
N GLN A 257 -0.12 -14.62 11.52
CA GLN A 257 1.17 -14.99 10.89
C GLN A 257 1.20 -14.52 9.44
N MET A 258 0.14 -14.76 8.67
CA MET A 258 0.03 -14.32 7.28
C MET A 258 0.07 -12.79 7.16
N PHE A 259 -0.58 -12.06 8.07
CA PHE A 259 -0.51 -10.61 8.16
C PHE A 259 0.93 -10.11 8.38
N THR A 260 1.61 -10.67 9.38
CA THR A 260 3.00 -10.30 9.71
C THR A 260 3.96 -10.61 8.55
N LEU A 261 3.81 -11.78 7.94
CA LEU A 261 4.60 -12.14 6.76
C LEU A 261 4.32 -11.22 5.57
N SER A 262 3.04 -10.87 5.34
CA SER A 262 2.68 -9.95 4.27
C SER A 262 3.32 -8.57 4.43
N GLY A 263 3.40 -8.07 5.66
CA GLY A 263 4.13 -6.85 5.97
C GLY A 263 5.64 -7.00 5.73
N LEU A 264 6.24 -8.07 6.25
CA LEU A 264 7.69 -8.31 6.17
C LEU A 264 8.18 -8.51 4.73
N TYR A 265 7.51 -9.38 3.96
CA TYR A 265 7.85 -9.59 2.56
C TYR A 265 7.48 -8.42 1.67
N GLY A 266 6.45 -7.64 2.06
CA GLY A 266 6.12 -6.37 1.43
C GLY A 266 7.26 -5.36 1.56
N SER A 267 7.84 -5.24 2.77
CA SER A 267 9.05 -4.43 3.00
C SER A 267 10.22 -4.88 2.14
N ALA A 268 10.53 -6.18 2.16
CA ALA A 268 11.63 -6.74 1.38
C ALA A 268 11.47 -6.48 -0.12
N LEU A 269 10.28 -6.72 -0.66
CA LEU A 269 10.00 -6.52 -2.08
C LEU A 269 10.08 -5.06 -2.49
N LEU A 270 9.56 -4.13 -1.67
CA LEU A 270 9.57 -2.72 -2.01
C LEU A 270 10.96 -2.11 -1.92
N VAL A 271 11.75 -2.48 -0.91
CA VAL A 271 13.17 -2.05 -0.81
C VAL A 271 14.00 -2.61 -1.97
N ALA A 272 13.80 -3.88 -2.34
CA ALA A 272 14.45 -4.49 -3.48
C ALA A 272 14.07 -3.79 -4.79
N ALA A 273 12.78 -3.50 -4.98
CA ALA A 273 12.28 -2.78 -6.16
C ALA A 273 12.83 -1.35 -6.25
N ASP A 274 12.87 -0.60 -5.13
CA ASP A 274 13.46 0.74 -5.09
C ASP A 274 14.96 0.72 -5.37
N PHE A 275 15.66 -0.28 -4.83
CA PHE A 275 17.09 -0.48 -5.13
C PHE A 275 17.33 -0.76 -6.62
N LEU A 276 16.57 -1.66 -7.22
CA LEU A 276 16.66 -1.98 -8.65
C LEU A 276 16.28 -0.79 -9.52
N ALA A 277 15.22 -0.05 -9.18
CA ALA A 277 14.77 1.13 -9.89
C ALA A 277 15.85 2.22 -10.03
N ARG A 278 16.72 2.33 -9.02
CA ARG A 278 17.88 3.24 -9.02
C ARG A 278 19.08 2.74 -9.83
N ARG A 279 19.15 1.45 -10.16
CA ARG A 279 20.34 0.83 -10.77
C ARG A 279 20.15 0.45 -12.22
N LEU A 280 18.94 0.07 -12.63
CA LEU A 280 18.69 -0.49 -13.96
C LEU A 280 19.05 0.47 -15.11
N PHE A 281 18.85 1.77 -14.92
CA PHE A 281 19.06 2.77 -15.98
C PHE A 281 19.98 3.92 -15.53
N TYR A 282 20.93 3.63 -14.65
CA TYR A 282 21.90 4.65 -14.21
C TYR A 282 22.50 5.42 -15.41
N PRO A 283 22.56 6.78 -15.40
CA PRO A 283 22.32 7.68 -14.28
C PRO A 283 20.86 8.08 -14.02
N TYR A 284 19.90 7.61 -14.81
CA TYR A 284 18.49 7.90 -14.63
C TYR A 284 17.87 6.99 -13.59
N GLU A 285 16.97 7.53 -12.77
CA GLU A 285 16.21 6.76 -11.78
C GLU A 285 14.80 6.48 -12.31
N LEU A 286 14.40 5.20 -12.28
CA LEU A 286 13.03 4.83 -12.56
C LEU A 286 12.15 5.03 -11.32
N PRO A 287 10.90 5.52 -11.45
CA PRO A 287 9.94 5.47 -10.39
C PRO A 287 9.63 4.01 -9.99
N VAL A 288 9.65 3.72 -8.69
CA VAL A 288 9.45 2.35 -8.20
C VAL A 288 8.04 1.81 -8.52
N GLY A 289 7.04 2.68 -8.54
CA GLY A 289 5.67 2.29 -8.91
C GLY A 289 5.56 1.82 -10.36
N LEU A 290 6.33 2.41 -11.28
CA LEU A 290 6.41 1.96 -12.66
C LEU A 290 7.04 0.56 -12.76
N LEU A 291 8.16 0.33 -12.05
CA LEU A 291 8.82 -1.00 -12.01
C LEU A 291 7.86 -2.07 -11.47
N LEU A 292 7.19 -1.78 -10.36
CA LEU A 292 6.23 -2.72 -9.76
C LEU A 292 5.01 -2.96 -10.65
N SER A 293 4.57 -1.97 -11.41
CA SER A 293 3.48 -2.14 -12.37
C SER A 293 3.88 -3.02 -13.55
N LEU A 294 5.11 -2.85 -14.08
CA LEU A 294 5.65 -3.67 -15.14
C LEU A 294 5.82 -5.14 -14.73
N LEU A 295 6.19 -5.42 -13.50
CA LEU A 295 6.34 -6.76 -12.97
C LEU A 295 5.00 -7.32 -12.48
N GLY A 296 4.17 -6.49 -11.87
CA GLY A 296 2.94 -6.88 -11.22
C GLY A 296 1.81 -7.22 -12.18
N ALA A 297 1.66 -6.49 -13.28
CA ALA A 297 0.60 -6.76 -14.24
C ALA A 297 0.77 -8.12 -14.94
N PRO A 298 1.95 -8.50 -15.48
CA PRO A 298 2.16 -9.84 -16.03
C PRO A 298 2.00 -10.94 -14.98
N PHE A 299 2.52 -10.73 -13.76
CA PHE A 299 2.34 -11.69 -12.66
C PHE A 299 0.85 -11.91 -12.36
N PHE A 300 0.07 -10.84 -12.31
CA PHE A 300 -1.36 -10.91 -12.05
C PHE A 300 -2.13 -11.64 -13.15
N ILE A 301 -1.82 -11.36 -14.43
CA ILE A 301 -2.39 -12.07 -15.57
C ILE A 301 -2.04 -13.56 -15.49
N TRP A 302 -0.76 -13.88 -15.23
CA TRP A 302 -0.33 -15.27 -15.06
C TRP A 302 -1.08 -15.98 -13.94
N MET A 303 -1.26 -15.31 -12.78
CA MET A 303 -2.00 -15.85 -11.64
C MET A 303 -3.47 -16.13 -11.99
N LEU A 304 -4.12 -15.24 -12.75
CA LEU A 304 -5.50 -15.44 -13.21
C LEU A 304 -5.62 -16.65 -14.14
N MET A 305 -4.69 -16.81 -15.09
CA MET A 305 -4.68 -17.92 -16.04
C MET A 305 -4.41 -19.26 -15.37
N HIS A 306 -3.58 -19.30 -14.32
CA HIS A 306 -3.22 -20.51 -13.58
C HIS A 306 -4.01 -20.73 -12.29
N ARG A 307 -5.05 -19.94 -12.07
CA ARG A 307 -6.01 -20.19 -11.00
C ARG A 307 -6.74 -21.50 -11.36
N LYS A 308 -6.37 -22.62 -10.68
CA LYS A 308 -7.08 -23.88 -10.85
C LYS A 308 -8.58 -23.59 -10.70
N ARG A 309 -9.35 -23.96 -11.74
CA ARG A 309 -10.82 -24.01 -11.67
C ARG A 309 -11.18 -25.04 -10.59
N GLY A 310 -11.31 -24.58 -9.38
CA GLY A 310 -11.59 -25.40 -8.22
C GLY A 310 -12.42 -24.59 -7.25
N ILE A 311 -13.72 -24.77 -7.42
CA ILE A 311 -14.86 -24.50 -6.54
C ILE A 311 -15.21 -23.02 -6.39
#